data_03398ddf4d734af444b9fa88872a7358
#
_entry.id   03398ddf4d734af444b9fa88872a7358
#
_cell.length_a   1.000
_cell.length_b   1.000
_cell.length_c   1.000
_cell.angle_alpha   90.00
_cell.angle_beta   90.00
_cell.angle_gamma   90.00
#
_symmetry.space_group_name_H-M   'P 1'
#
loop_
_entity.id
_entity.type
_entity.pdbx_description
1 polymer ?
#
loop_
_entity_poly.entity_id
_entity_poly.type
_entity_poly.pdbx_seq_one_letter_code
_entity_poly.pdbx_strand_id
1 'polypeptide(L)'
;LLTLGGRFAVAKVSLNGGAEETLMFANALDVAGKLQKGRNQMRVTLLSSYRNLLGPFHFAPDPEPYGVSPDTFTHYGHWDNGKCPGYAQDQYAFAPFGITSITLR
;
A
#
# COMPACT_ATOMS: atom_id res chain seq x y z
N LEU A 1 9.79 19.25 -3.34
CA LEU A 1 8.78 18.25 -3.03
C LEU A 1 9.37 16.85 -3.20
N LEU A 2 9.23 15.99 -2.21
CA LEU A 2 9.59 14.57 -2.25
C LEU A 2 8.32 13.76 -2.53
N THR A 3 8.36 12.90 -3.53
CA THR A 3 7.22 12.03 -3.87
C THR A 3 7.64 10.56 -3.78
N LEU A 4 6.85 9.77 -3.07
CA LEU A 4 7.00 8.33 -2.96
C LEU A 4 6.00 7.65 -3.92
N GLY A 5 6.51 6.91 -4.88
CA GLY A 5 5.68 6.05 -5.72
C GLY A 5 5.65 4.63 -5.17
N GLY A 6 4.51 3.98 -5.27
CA GLY A 6 4.32 2.62 -4.75
C GLY A 6 2.97 2.45 -4.08
N ARG A 7 2.81 1.32 -3.39
CA ARG A 7 1.58 1.00 -2.65
C ARG A 7 1.88 0.84 -1.17
N PHE A 8 1.25 1.64 -0.36
CA PHE A 8 1.31 1.60 1.11
C PHE A 8 0.05 2.24 1.69
N ALA A 9 -0.32 1.86 2.90
CA ALA A 9 -1.41 2.50 3.62
C ALA A 9 -0.93 3.79 4.29
N VAL A 10 0.22 3.72 4.93
CA VAL A 10 0.85 4.85 5.61
C VAL A 10 2.35 4.79 5.34
N ALA A 11 2.98 5.92 5.08
CA ALA A 11 4.43 6.06 5.09
C ALA A 11 4.84 7.07 6.17
N LYS A 12 5.82 6.71 6.98
CA LYS A 12 6.47 7.61 7.93
C LYS A 12 7.85 7.93 7.42
N VAL A 13 8.13 9.20 7.26
CA VAL A 13 9.37 9.69 6.64
C VAL A 13 10.12 10.59 7.59
N SER A 14 11.40 10.33 7.77
CA SER A 14 12.33 11.18 8.51
C SER A 14 13.53 11.50 7.63
N LEU A 15 13.95 12.76 7.59
CA LEU A 15 15.11 13.25 6.84
C LEU A 15 16.19 13.71 7.80
N ASN A 16 17.42 13.26 7.56
CA ASN A 16 18.63 13.69 8.29
C ASN A 16 18.50 13.61 9.82
N GLY A 17 17.77 12.61 10.31
CA GLY A 17 17.51 12.44 11.75
C GLY A 17 16.49 13.45 12.33
N GLY A 18 15.83 14.24 11.50
CA GLY A 18 14.79 15.16 11.91
C GLY A 18 13.48 14.47 12.32
N ALA A 19 12.48 15.27 12.64
CA ALA A 19 11.17 14.79 13.03
C ALA A 19 10.56 13.88 11.97
N GLU A 20 9.86 12.84 12.42
CA GLU A 20 9.14 11.92 11.56
C GLU A 20 7.82 12.55 11.10
N GLU A 21 7.56 12.52 9.82
CA GLU A 21 6.32 12.97 9.21
C GLU A 21 5.52 11.79 8.66
N THR A 22 4.21 11.84 8.87
CA THR A 22 3.31 10.76 8.48
C THR A 22 2.55 11.16 7.22
N LEU A 23 2.66 10.35 6.17
CA LEU A 23 1.87 10.42 4.95
C LEU A 23 0.75 9.39 5.04
N MET A 24 -0.50 9.87 5.10
CA MET A 24 -1.70 9.07 5.11
C MET A 24 -2.60 9.57 3.98
N PHE A 25 -2.97 8.69 3.07
CA PHE A 25 -3.69 9.04 1.84
C PHE A 25 -2.97 10.11 0.97
N ALA A 26 -1.68 10.24 1.17
CA ALA A 26 -0.82 11.15 0.44
C ALA A 26 0.50 10.45 0.12
N ASN A 27 1.15 10.86 -0.94
CA ASN A 27 2.42 10.30 -1.37
C ASN A 27 3.52 11.36 -1.54
N ALA A 28 3.23 12.60 -1.19
CA ALA A 28 4.16 13.71 -1.36
C ALA A 28 4.39 14.46 -0.04
N LEU A 29 5.62 14.90 0.15
CA LEU A 29 6.09 15.59 1.34
C LEU A 29 6.87 16.84 0.93
N ASP A 30 6.59 17.97 1.58
CA ASP A 30 7.44 19.15 1.44
C ASP A 30 8.74 18.96 2.25
N VAL A 31 9.84 19.02 1.54
CA VAL A 31 11.18 18.87 2.12
C VAL A 31 12.01 20.14 2.04
N ALA A 32 11.37 21.27 1.72
CA ALA A 32 12.04 22.56 1.72
C ALA A 32 12.67 22.84 3.09
N GLY A 33 13.93 23.24 3.09
CA GLY A 33 14.67 23.49 4.32
C GLY A 33 15.10 22.27 5.14
N LYS A 34 14.72 21.04 4.73
CA LYS A 34 15.07 19.79 5.41
C LYS A 34 16.25 19.09 4.75
N LEU A 35 16.58 19.47 3.55
CA LEU A 35 17.69 18.93 2.79
C LEU A 35 18.96 19.77 3.04
N GLN A 36 20.09 19.09 3.10
CA GLN A 36 21.41 19.70 3.21
C GLN A 36 22.20 19.50 1.91
N LYS A 37 23.21 20.35 1.71
CA LYS A 37 24.11 20.20 0.57
C LYS A 37 24.92 18.90 0.70
N GLY A 38 24.97 18.12 -0.34
CA GLY A 38 25.68 16.86 -0.38
C GLY A 38 24.79 15.67 0.03
N ARG A 39 25.30 14.79 0.87
CA ARG A 39 24.62 13.54 1.22
C ARG A 39 23.46 13.79 2.20
N ASN A 40 22.29 13.28 1.86
CA ASN A 40 21.12 13.26 2.72
C ASN A 40 20.76 11.82 3.08
N GLN A 41 20.29 11.63 4.29
CA GLN A 41 19.79 10.34 4.77
C GLN A 41 18.28 10.41 4.94
N MET A 42 17.60 9.45 4.38
CA MET A 42 16.15 9.31 4.54
C MET A 42 15.84 7.96 5.15
N ARG A 43 14.95 7.97 6.14
CA ARG A 43 14.33 6.77 6.70
C ARG A 43 12.87 6.77 6.33
N VAL A 44 12.42 5.68 5.75
CA VAL A 44 11.01 5.48 5.42
C VAL A 44 10.52 4.20 6.10
N THR A 45 9.47 4.31 6.87
CA THR A 45 8.76 3.17 7.45
C THR A 45 7.41 3.07 6.76
N LEU A 46 7.13 1.92 6.15
CA LEU A 46 5.88 1.65 5.48
C LEU A 46 4.99 0.78 6.33
N LEU A 47 3.72 1.12 6.36
CA LEU A 47 2.67 0.27 6.90
C LEU A 47 1.78 -0.17 5.73
N SER A 48 1.65 -1.47 5.57
CA SER A 48 0.70 -2.05 4.62
C SER A 48 -0.71 -2.07 5.23
N SER A 49 -1.69 -2.38 4.40
CA SER A 49 -3.03 -2.69 4.89
C SER A 49 -3.14 -4.17 5.29
N TYR A 50 -4.25 -4.54 5.92
CA TYR A 50 -4.59 -5.94 6.20
C TYR A 50 -5.04 -6.74 4.97
N ARG A 51 -4.94 -6.18 3.77
CA ARG A 51 -5.39 -6.81 2.52
C ARG A 51 -4.83 -8.22 2.34
N ASN A 52 -3.55 -8.42 2.60
CA ASN A 52 -2.90 -9.72 2.43
C ASN A 52 -3.10 -10.67 3.62
N LEU A 53 -3.56 -10.16 4.75
CA LEU A 53 -3.86 -10.97 5.94
C LEU A 53 -5.32 -11.42 5.96
N LEU A 54 -6.22 -10.52 5.61
CA LEU A 54 -7.66 -10.71 5.76
C LEU A 54 -8.39 -10.96 4.43
N GLY A 55 -7.72 -10.81 3.33
CA GLY A 55 -8.28 -11.01 1.99
C GLY A 55 -9.05 -9.82 1.45
N PRO A 56 -9.84 -10.02 0.43
CA PRO A 56 -10.23 -11.30 -0.20
C PRO A 56 -9.06 -11.98 -0.92
N PHE A 57 -8.94 -13.29 -0.76
CA PHE A 57 -7.77 -14.03 -1.24
C PHE A 57 -7.92 -14.59 -2.65
N HIS A 58 -9.12 -14.91 -3.06
CA HIS A 58 -9.41 -15.68 -4.27
C HIS A 58 -10.05 -14.85 -5.39
N PHE A 59 -9.93 -13.54 -5.33
CA PHE A 59 -10.31 -12.70 -6.46
C PHE A 59 -9.22 -12.66 -7.51
N ALA A 60 -9.60 -12.63 -8.76
CA ALA A 60 -8.68 -12.34 -9.84
C ALA A 60 -7.94 -11.01 -9.56
N PRO A 61 -6.67 -10.92 -9.92
CA PRO A 61 -5.86 -9.74 -9.60
C PRO A 61 -6.37 -8.45 -10.25
N ASP A 62 -7.22 -8.56 -11.26
CA ASP A 62 -7.78 -7.43 -11.97
C ASP A 62 -9.25 -7.70 -12.36
N PRO A 63 -10.19 -6.85 -11.97
CA PRO A 63 -10.02 -5.64 -11.17
C PRO A 63 -9.77 -5.96 -9.69
N GLU A 64 -9.02 -5.10 -9.02
CA GLU A 64 -8.85 -5.23 -7.58
C GLU A 64 -10.20 -5.10 -6.87
N PRO A 65 -10.44 -5.89 -5.81
CA PRO A 65 -11.62 -5.76 -5.00
C PRO A 65 -11.65 -4.38 -4.32
N TYR A 66 -12.79 -3.75 -4.34
CA TYR A 66 -12.96 -2.35 -3.90
C TYR A 66 -12.78 -2.14 -2.41
N GLY A 67 -12.82 -3.17 -1.63
CA GLY A 67 -12.69 -3.06 -0.20
C GLY A 67 -12.80 -4.40 0.49
N VAL A 68 -12.58 -4.39 1.79
CA VAL A 68 -12.77 -5.55 2.64
C VAL A 68 -13.97 -5.29 3.53
N SER A 69 -15.00 -6.05 3.32
CA SER A 69 -16.18 -6.09 4.17
C SER A 69 -16.45 -7.55 4.57
N PRO A 70 -17.32 -7.81 5.53
CA PRO A 70 -17.71 -9.18 5.85
C PRO A 70 -18.18 -9.97 4.63
N ASP A 71 -18.86 -9.32 3.71
CA ASP A 71 -19.36 -9.96 2.49
C ASP A 71 -18.26 -10.35 1.51
N THR A 72 -17.14 -9.62 1.50
CA THR A 72 -16.01 -9.93 0.61
C THR A 72 -15.14 -11.08 1.10
N PHE A 73 -15.22 -11.45 2.37
CA PHE A 73 -14.48 -12.61 2.88
C PHE A 73 -15.06 -13.93 2.38
N THR A 74 -16.35 -14.01 2.33
CA THR A 74 -17.05 -15.24 1.98
C THR A 74 -17.80 -15.14 0.66
N HIS A 75 -17.80 -13.98 0.05
CA HIS A 75 -18.51 -13.68 -1.17
C HIS A 75 -19.86 -14.39 -1.25
N TYR A 76 -20.88 -13.77 -0.72
CA TYR A 76 -22.21 -14.36 -0.54
C TYR A 76 -22.26 -15.59 0.38
N GLY A 77 -21.31 -15.68 1.31
CA GLY A 77 -21.26 -16.78 2.27
C GLY A 77 -20.66 -18.09 1.73
N HIS A 78 -20.08 -18.07 0.54
CA HIS A 78 -19.53 -19.27 -0.09
C HIS A 78 -18.07 -19.10 -0.49
N TRP A 79 -17.18 -19.80 0.18
CA TRP A 79 -15.76 -19.81 -0.12
C TRP A 79 -15.41 -20.57 -1.40
N ASP A 80 -16.23 -21.52 -1.75
CA ASP A 80 -15.97 -22.53 -2.76
C ASP A 80 -16.88 -22.42 -3.99
N ASN A 81 -17.71 -21.41 -4.09
CA ASN A 81 -18.75 -21.42 -5.09
C ASN A 81 -18.24 -21.22 -6.52
N GLY A 82 -17.05 -20.70 -6.73
CA GLY A 82 -16.45 -20.51 -8.07
C GLY A 82 -17.35 -19.80 -9.09
N LYS A 83 -18.55 -19.38 -8.65
CA LYS A 83 -19.60 -18.81 -9.51
C LYS A 83 -19.56 -17.31 -9.56
N CYS A 84 -18.73 -16.70 -8.74
CA CYS A 84 -18.61 -15.26 -8.65
C CYS A 84 -17.68 -14.74 -9.73
N PRO A 85 -18.07 -13.71 -10.47
CA PRO A 85 -17.17 -13.05 -11.40
C PRO A 85 -15.88 -12.62 -10.69
N GLY A 86 -14.73 -12.99 -11.25
CA GLY A 86 -13.42 -12.68 -10.67
C GLY A 86 -12.97 -13.59 -9.54
N TYR A 87 -13.73 -14.61 -9.16
CA TYR A 87 -13.30 -15.59 -8.17
C TYR A 87 -12.44 -16.68 -8.83
N ALA A 88 -11.27 -16.95 -8.22
CA ALA A 88 -10.36 -18.00 -8.66
C ALA A 88 -9.98 -18.86 -7.44
N GLN A 89 -10.59 -20.04 -7.32
CA GLN A 89 -10.47 -20.90 -6.15
C GLN A 89 -9.06 -21.44 -5.92
N ASP A 90 -8.32 -21.67 -6.97
CA ASP A 90 -6.97 -22.26 -6.98
C ASP A 90 -5.85 -21.20 -6.92
N GLN A 91 -6.20 -19.94 -6.88
CA GLN A 91 -5.23 -18.85 -6.90
C GLN A 91 -5.42 -17.92 -5.69
N TYR A 92 -4.29 -17.43 -5.20
CA TYR A 92 -4.27 -16.39 -4.18
C TYR A 92 -3.87 -15.06 -4.81
N ALA A 93 -4.73 -14.06 -4.66
CA ALA A 93 -4.47 -12.70 -5.13
C ALA A 93 -3.94 -11.82 -3.99
N PHE A 94 -2.64 -11.67 -3.92
CA PHE A 94 -2.00 -10.77 -2.98
C PHE A 94 -1.70 -9.41 -3.62
N ALA A 95 -1.92 -8.35 -2.87
CA ALA A 95 -1.55 -7.01 -3.28
C ALA A 95 -0.06 -6.76 -2.95
N PRO A 96 0.76 -6.31 -3.90
CA PRO A 96 2.13 -5.92 -3.61
C PRO A 96 2.14 -4.61 -2.83
N PHE A 97 2.89 -4.57 -1.73
CA PHE A 97 3.16 -3.35 -0.97
C PHE A 97 4.64 -3.01 -1.04
N GLY A 98 4.95 -1.74 -1.13
CA GLY A 98 6.31 -1.25 -1.17
C GLY A 98 6.45 0.06 -1.92
N ILE A 99 7.67 0.58 -1.93
CA ILE A 99 8.06 1.75 -2.72
C ILE A 99 8.61 1.26 -4.05
N THR A 100 8.13 1.83 -5.14
CA THR A 100 8.62 1.58 -6.50
C THR A 100 9.47 2.72 -7.04
N SER A 101 9.27 3.93 -6.53
CA SER A 101 10.05 5.10 -6.93
C SER A 101 10.12 6.15 -5.84
N ILE A 102 11.18 6.94 -5.87
CA ILE A 102 11.35 8.14 -5.03
C ILE A 102 11.78 9.25 -5.96
N THR A 103 11.02 10.34 -5.98
CA THR A 103 11.30 11.49 -6.86
C THR A 103 11.43 12.75 -6.00
N LEU A 104 12.46 13.55 -6.30
CA LEU A 104 12.67 14.85 -5.71
C LEU A 104 12.54 15.93 -6.79
N ARG A 105 11.68 16.90 -6.58
CA ARG A 105 11.48 18.05 -7.47
C ARG A 105 11.45 19.36 -6.70
#